data_c49cf50cde5b2748097f52319ba9aa51
#
_entry.id   c49cf50cde5b2748097f52319ba9aa51
#
_cell.length_a   1.000
_cell.length_b   1.000
_cell.length_c   1.000
_cell.angle_alpha   90.00
_cell.angle_beta   90.00
_cell.angle_gamma   90.00
#
_symmetry.space_group_name_H-M   'P 1'
#
loop_
_entity.id
_entity.type
_entity.pdbx_description
1 polymer ?
#
loop_
_entity_poly.entity_id
_entity_poly.type
_entity_poly.pdbx_seq_one_letter_code
_entity_poly.pdbx_strand_id
1 'polypeptide(L)'
;MNARNDARQAHAELNQRDKIISEEFPTVVQNVLAGQRVAVVATGSLPSNIESEVRQSVEVAGGAIDSVSTFDIPSQLDDLETAAQGRLPSAGTDPELVRQFGRRIGRSLVNAGDLTQQFHKALPDAFRGDFQGAASVVFYRSPPPDKEDPKQKQLREAFEEGLAAGLGSAGVQTVGVEEQGTDPSQVGWYGDHKMSSVDSVDLPGGRLALVFVLNGEKGKYGIKDTADAPLPKLPIGSGTAVGSLGG
;
A
#
# COMPACT_ATOMS: atom_id res chain seq x y z
N MET A 1 -15.53 -40.31 8.14
CA MET A 1 -14.75 -39.13 8.61
C MET A 1 -15.64 -37.93 8.42
N ASN A 2 -15.74 -37.06 9.41
CA ASN A 2 -16.73 -35.97 9.41
C ASN A 2 -16.10 -34.70 8.88
N ALA A 3 -16.64 -34.12 7.79
CA ALA A 3 -16.18 -32.85 7.19
C ALA A 3 -15.95 -31.72 8.21
N ARG A 4 -16.69 -31.73 9.33
CA ARG A 4 -16.44 -30.79 10.45
C ARG A 4 -15.11 -31.00 11.16
N ASN A 5 -14.66 -32.24 11.31
CA ASN A 5 -13.37 -32.53 11.96
C ASN A 5 -12.21 -32.18 11.03
N ASP A 6 -12.37 -32.49 9.74
CA ASP A 6 -11.37 -32.17 8.73
C ASP A 6 -11.20 -30.65 8.59
N ALA A 7 -12.30 -29.86 8.60
CA ALA A 7 -12.26 -28.42 8.60
C ALA A 7 -11.59 -27.83 9.87
N ARG A 8 -11.88 -28.39 11.05
CA ARG A 8 -11.24 -27.94 12.31
C ARG A 8 -9.73 -28.22 12.32
N GLN A 9 -9.34 -29.38 11.82
CA GLN A 9 -7.93 -29.74 11.70
C GLN A 9 -7.22 -28.81 10.72
N ALA A 10 -7.80 -28.55 9.54
CA ALA A 10 -7.23 -27.61 8.57
C ALA A 10 -7.08 -26.18 9.14
N HIS A 11 -8.08 -25.70 9.88
CA HIS A 11 -7.98 -24.40 10.57
C HIS A 11 -6.88 -24.40 11.65
N ALA A 12 -6.73 -25.46 12.41
CA ALA A 12 -5.68 -25.56 13.42
C ALA A 12 -4.28 -25.55 12.78
N GLU A 13 -4.11 -26.25 11.66
CA GLU A 13 -2.84 -26.27 10.92
C GLU A 13 -2.51 -24.89 10.32
N LEU A 14 -3.50 -24.19 9.76
CA LEU A 14 -3.32 -22.81 9.27
C LEU A 14 -2.90 -21.87 10.40
N ASN A 15 -3.61 -21.89 11.52
CA ASN A 15 -3.29 -21.05 12.68
C ASN A 15 -1.87 -21.33 13.21
N GLN A 16 -1.43 -22.60 13.20
CA GLN A 16 -0.08 -22.95 13.61
C GLN A 16 0.98 -22.43 12.66
N ARG A 17 0.73 -22.48 11.33
CA ARG A 17 1.63 -21.89 10.31
C ARG A 17 1.72 -20.38 10.46
N ASP A 18 0.59 -19.70 10.63
CA ASP A 18 0.55 -18.26 10.83
C ASP A 18 1.29 -17.84 12.10
N LYS A 19 1.15 -18.62 13.17
CA LYS A 19 1.89 -18.40 14.40
C LYS A 19 3.41 -18.51 14.19
N ILE A 20 3.89 -19.53 13.50
CA ILE A 20 5.32 -19.70 13.17
C ILE A 20 5.82 -18.50 12.36
N ILE A 21 5.09 -18.09 11.32
CA ILE A 21 5.47 -16.92 10.51
C ILE A 21 5.53 -15.66 11.37
N SER A 22 4.56 -15.47 12.27
CA SER A 22 4.51 -14.30 13.16
C SER A 22 5.66 -14.27 14.16
N GLU A 23 6.06 -15.42 14.70
CA GLU A 23 7.16 -15.53 15.64
C GLU A 23 8.53 -15.28 14.98
N GLU A 24 8.71 -15.75 13.74
CA GLU A 24 9.94 -15.57 12.98
C GLU A 24 10.01 -14.22 12.25
N PHE A 25 8.88 -13.55 12.05
CA PHE A 25 8.77 -12.31 11.27
C PHE A 25 9.83 -11.26 11.67
N PRO A 26 10.01 -10.89 12.97
CA PRO A 26 10.99 -9.87 13.35
C PRO A 26 12.43 -10.25 12.99
N THR A 27 12.75 -11.54 13.06
CA THR A 27 14.09 -12.04 12.71
C THR A 27 14.34 -11.98 11.21
N VAL A 28 13.34 -12.38 10.42
CA VAL A 28 13.45 -12.46 8.96
C VAL A 28 13.50 -11.09 8.31
N VAL A 29 12.77 -10.10 8.86
CA VAL A 29 12.69 -8.74 8.28
C VAL A 29 13.65 -7.74 8.93
N GLN A 30 14.47 -8.16 9.88
CA GLN A 30 15.36 -7.28 10.62
C GLN A 30 16.21 -6.41 9.69
N ASN A 31 16.07 -5.08 9.82
CA ASN A 31 16.80 -4.07 9.04
C ASN A 31 16.55 -4.08 7.52
N VAL A 32 15.58 -4.84 7.00
CA VAL A 32 15.27 -4.87 5.56
C VAL A 32 14.87 -3.49 5.04
N LEU A 33 14.17 -2.69 5.85
CA LEU A 33 13.76 -1.33 5.52
C LEU A 33 14.54 -0.27 6.34
N ALA A 34 15.75 -0.60 6.80
CA ALA A 34 16.53 0.29 7.67
C ALA A 34 16.67 1.70 7.08
N GLY A 35 16.17 2.71 7.82
CA GLY A 35 16.22 4.11 7.43
C GLY A 35 15.28 4.51 6.27
N GLN A 36 14.46 3.61 5.76
CA GLN A 36 13.48 3.94 4.74
C GLN A 36 12.25 4.62 5.35
N ARG A 37 11.73 5.63 4.65
CA ARG A 37 10.45 6.25 4.95
C ARG A 37 9.40 5.75 3.95
N VAL A 38 8.26 5.33 4.47
CA VAL A 38 7.15 4.76 3.70
C VAL A 38 5.94 5.68 3.80
N ALA A 39 5.39 6.13 2.68
CA ALA A 39 4.10 6.79 2.67
C ALA A 39 2.98 5.77 2.48
N VAL A 40 1.86 5.96 3.18
CA VAL A 40 0.62 5.23 2.95
C VAL A 40 -0.36 6.15 2.23
N VAL A 41 -0.86 5.71 1.10
CA VAL A 41 -1.83 6.45 0.28
C VAL A 41 -3.05 5.57 0.08
N ALA A 42 -4.22 6.09 0.41
CA ALA A 42 -5.46 5.34 0.27
C ALA A 42 -6.51 6.11 -0.55
N THR A 43 -7.26 5.40 -1.38
CA THR A 43 -8.49 5.90 -2.00
C THR A 43 -9.69 5.17 -1.41
N GLY A 44 -10.69 5.94 -0.98
CA GLY A 44 -11.78 5.48 -0.13
C GLY A 44 -11.34 5.35 1.33
N SER A 45 -12.06 4.55 2.10
CA SER A 45 -11.80 4.35 3.53
C SER A 45 -10.62 3.41 3.75
N LEU A 46 -9.59 3.87 4.44
CA LEU A 46 -8.48 3.02 4.90
C LEU A 46 -8.88 2.33 6.21
N PRO A 47 -9.01 0.99 6.25
CA PRO A 47 -9.30 0.28 7.48
C PRO A 47 -8.18 0.45 8.51
N SER A 48 -8.54 0.70 9.77
CA SER A 48 -7.55 0.95 10.83
C SER A 48 -6.66 -0.25 11.14
N ASN A 49 -7.17 -1.47 10.96
CA ASN A 49 -6.36 -2.69 11.07
C ASN A 49 -5.29 -2.72 9.97
N ILE A 50 -5.60 -2.37 8.72
CA ILE A 50 -4.62 -2.34 7.63
C ILE A 50 -3.56 -1.27 7.86
N GLU A 51 -3.96 -0.07 8.27
CA GLU A 51 -2.97 0.96 8.64
C GLU A 51 -2.03 0.45 9.75
N SER A 52 -2.59 -0.21 10.77
CA SER A 52 -1.83 -0.77 11.89
C SER A 52 -0.87 -1.88 11.44
N GLU A 53 -1.33 -2.82 10.62
CA GLU A 53 -0.52 -3.93 10.12
C GLU A 53 0.63 -3.45 9.22
N VAL A 54 0.35 -2.49 8.34
CA VAL A 54 1.38 -1.86 7.49
C VAL A 54 2.41 -1.14 8.36
N ARG A 55 1.96 -0.32 9.31
CA ARG A 55 2.85 0.41 10.23
C ARG A 55 3.75 -0.54 11.01
N GLN A 56 3.18 -1.55 11.65
CA GLN A 56 3.93 -2.54 12.42
C GLN A 56 4.96 -3.26 11.54
N SER A 57 4.58 -3.64 10.33
CA SER A 57 5.47 -4.36 9.41
C SER A 57 6.68 -3.51 9.01
N VAL A 58 6.45 -2.22 8.73
CA VAL A 58 7.50 -1.26 8.37
C VAL A 58 8.42 -1.00 9.56
N GLU A 59 7.87 -0.74 10.75
CA GLU A 59 8.64 -0.42 11.96
C GLU A 59 9.50 -1.60 12.42
N VAL A 60 8.97 -2.82 12.43
CA VAL A 60 9.73 -4.04 12.77
C VAL A 60 10.86 -4.29 11.78
N ALA A 61 10.68 -3.90 10.51
CA ALA A 61 11.73 -4.00 9.49
C ALA A 61 12.76 -2.84 9.53
N GLY A 62 12.68 -1.94 10.51
CA GLY A 62 13.60 -0.81 10.69
C GLY A 62 13.28 0.42 9.86
N GLY A 63 12.14 0.48 9.21
CA GLY A 63 11.61 1.64 8.50
C GLY A 63 10.72 2.52 9.39
N ALA A 64 10.16 3.57 8.81
CA ALA A 64 9.20 4.45 9.47
C ALA A 64 8.08 4.86 8.50
N ILE A 65 6.85 5.01 9.01
CA ILE A 65 5.78 5.63 8.25
C ILE A 65 5.98 7.15 8.25
N ASP A 66 6.26 7.70 7.06
CA ASP A 66 6.44 9.14 6.84
C ASP A 66 5.11 9.88 6.87
N SER A 67 4.10 9.31 6.22
CA SER A 67 2.80 9.96 6.08
C SER A 67 1.69 8.97 5.74
N VAL A 68 0.47 9.38 6.03
CA VAL A 68 -0.77 8.71 5.63
C VAL A 68 -1.66 9.73 4.95
N SER A 69 -2.08 9.47 3.71
CA SER A 69 -2.98 10.31 2.95
C SER A 69 -4.20 9.53 2.48
N THR A 70 -5.39 10.03 2.75
CA THR A 70 -6.66 9.41 2.36
C THR A 70 -7.46 10.32 1.45
N PHE A 71 -8.08 9.76 0.42
CA PHE A 71 -8.84 10.47 -0.59
C PHE A 71 -10.22 9.84 -0.76
N ASP A 72 -11.27 10.58 -0.43
CA ASP A 72 -12.66 10.21 -0.66
C ASP A 72 -13.24 11.01 -1.84
N ILE A 73 -13.10 10.49 -3.05
CA ILE A 73 -13.51 11.14 -4.29
C ILE A 73 -14.81 10.49 -4.80
N PRO A 74 -15.78 11.31 -5.21
CA PRO A 74 -15.71 12.75 -5.47
C PRO A 74 -15.98 13.67 -4.27
N SER A 75 -16.40 13.13 -3.12
CA SER A 75 -16.89 13.91 -1.96
C SER A 75 -15.90 14.99 -1.49
N GLN A 76 -14.60 14.70 -1.55
CA GLN A 76 -13.53 15.57 -1.05
C GLN A 76 -12.92 16.48 -2.11
N LEU A 77 -13.40 16.43 -3.38
CA LEU A 77 -12.74 17.11 -4.48
C LEU A 77 -12.70 18.64 -4.29
N ASP A 78 -13.82 19.24 -3.87
CA ASP A 78 -13.93 20.69 -3.62
C ASP A 78 -13.00 21.15 -2.49
N ASP A 79 -12.85 20.33 -1.43
CA ASP A 79 -11.95 20.62 -0.32
C ASP A 79 -10.49 20.59 -0.76
N LEU A 80 -10.12 19.61 -1.59
CA LEU A 80 -8.78 19.49 -2.16
C LEU A 80 -8.48 20.67 -3.11
N GLU A 81 -9.43 21.09 -3.95
CA GLU A 81 -9.30 22.26 -4.82
C GLU A 81 -9.09 23.53 -4.00
N THR A 82 -9.89 23.72 -2.96
CA THR A 82 -9.78 24.87 -2.05
C THR A 82 -8.43 24.86 -1.34
N ALA A 83 -8.00 23.72 -0.82
CA ALA A 83 -6.71 23.57 -0.14
C ALA A 83 -5.52 23.81 -1.10
N ALA A 84 -5.67 23.52 -2.39
CA ALA A 84 -4.64 23.77 -3.40
C ALA A 84 -4.38 25.26 -3.67
N GLN A 85 -5.25 26.16 -3.22
CA GLN A 85 -5.10 27.63 -3.32
C GLN A 85 -4.72 28.12 -4.73
N GLY A 86 -5.38 27.59 -5.76
CA GLY A 86 -5.14 27.95 -7.17
C GLY A 86 -3.85 27.37 -7.78
N ARG A 87 -3.11 26.54 -7.08
CA ARG A 87 -1.93 25.84 -7.63
C ARG A 87 -2.31 24.71 -8.59
N LEU A 88 -3.54 24.26 -8.50
CA LEU A 88 -4.15 23.33 -9.45
C LEU A 88 -5.34 24.01 -10.12
N PRO A 89 -5.56 23.77 -11.41
CA PRO A 89 -6.80 24.21 -12.06
C PRO A 89 -7.97 23.49 -11.39
N SER A 90 -9.12 24.16 -11.31
CA SER A 90 -10.35 23.49 -10.87
C SER A 90 -10.64 22.33 -11.80
N ALA A 91 -10.82 21.14 -11.22
CA ALA A 91 -11.16 19.94 -11.97
C ALA A 91 -12.67 19.85 -12.21
N GLY A 92 -13.47 20.43 -11.30
CA GLY A 92 -14.93 20.40 -11.37
C GLY A 92 -15.44 18.97 -11.59
N THR A 93 -16.23 18.79 -12.65
CA THR A 93 -16.79 17.49 -13.05
C THR A 93 -16.18 16.95 -14.35
N ASP A 94 -15.05 17.48 -14.81
CA ASP A 94 -14.33 16.99 -15.98
C ASP A 94 -13.36 15.86 -15.57
N PRO A 95 -13.59 14.62 -16.01
CA PRO A 95 -12.75 13.48 -15.62
C PRO A 95 -11.29 13.64 -16.05
N GLU A 96 -11.01 14.31 -17.16
CA GLU A 96 -9.62 14.51 -17.59
C GLU A 96 -8.89 15.52 -16.71
N LEU A 97 -9.54 16.57 -16.29
CA LEU A 97 -8.98 17.52 -15.33
C LEU A 97 -8.80 16.85 -13.94
N VAL A 98 -9.77 16.04 -13.50
CA VAL A 98 -9.67 15.24 -12.27
C VAL A 98 -8.48 14.27 -12.33
N ARG A 99 -8.25 13.60 -13.46
CA ARG A 99 -7.07 12.73 -13.66
C ARG A 99 -5.77 13.52 -13.56
N GLN A 100 -5.67 14.67 -14.20
CA GLN A 100 -4.49 15.53 -14.11
C GLN A 100 -4.25 16.05 -12.69
N PHE A 101 -5.33 16.35 -11.97
CA PHE A 101 -5.32 16.75 -10.58
C PHE A 101 -4.73 15.64 -9.70
N GLY A 102 -5.27 14.41 -9.78
CA GLY A 102 -4.74 13.24 -9.08
C GLY A 102 -3.26 12.99 -9.39
N ARG A 103 -2.84 13.12 -10.65
CA ARG A 103 -1.45 12.93 -11.06
C ARG A 103 -0.48 13.93 -10.41
N ARG A 104 -0.88 15.17 -10.28
CA ARG A 104 -0.06 16.20 -9.60
C ARG A 104 0.04 15.92 -8.11
N ILE A 105 -1.07 15.52 -7.49
CA ILE A 105 -1.11 15.11 -6.07
C ILE A 105 -0.16 13.94 -5.83
N GLY A 106 -0.30 12.84 -6.58
CA GLY A 106 0.53 11.65 -6.40
C GLY A 106 2.03 11.96 -6.46
N ARG A 107 2.45 12.79 -7.42
CA ARG A 107 3.85 13.23 -7.49
C ARG A 107 4.27 14.06 -6.29
N SER A 108 3.40 14.96 -5.82
CA SER A 108 3.70 15.84 -4.69
C SER A 108 3.82 15.05 -3.38
N LEU A 109 3.00 14.03 -3.17
CA LEU A 109 3.05 13.17 -1.98
C LEU A 109 4.41 12.51 -1.78
N VAL A 110 4.99 11.97 -2.84
CA VAL A 110 6.28 11.29 -2.78
C VAL A 110 7.43 12.27 -2.46
N ASN A 111 7.39 13.44 -3.08
CA ASN A 111 8.48 14.42 -3.02
C ASN A 111 8.32 15.44 -1.88
N ALA A 112 7.35 15.25 -0.98
CA ALA A 112 7.01 16.22 0.07
C ALA A 112 6.83 17.65 -0.48
N GLY A 113 6.23 17.76 -1.67
CA GLY A 113 6.11 19.04 -2.38
C GLY A 113 5.17 20.02 -1.68
N ASP A 114 5.26 21.30 -2.09
CA ASP A 114 4.47 22.40 -1.52
C ASP A 114 2.95 22.11 -1.48
N LEU A 115 2.44 21.40 -2.49
CA LEU A 115 1.02 21.03 -2.55
C LEU A 115 0.64 20.10 -1.40
N THR A 116 1.49 19.11 -1.11
CA THR A 116 1.29 18.18 0.01
C THR A 116 1.33 18.90 1.35
N GLN A 117 2.25 19.84 1.53
CA GLN A 117 2.33 20.66 2.75
C GLN A 117 1.08 21.51 2.95
N GLN A 118 0.48 22.00 1.85
CA GLN A 118 -0.77 22.74 1.94
C GLN A 118 -1.95 21.84 2.33
N PHE A 119 -2.05 20.66 1.75
CA PHE A 119 -3.07 19.68 2.12
C PHE A 119 -2.93 19.25 3.57
N HIS A 120 -1.73 18.95 4.04
CA HIS A 120 -1.48 18.61 5.45
C HIS A 120 -1.97 19.72 6.38
N LYS A 121 -1.73 20.99 6.04
CA LYS A 121 -2.17 22.12 6.85
C LYS A 121 -3.69 22.34 6.81
N ALA A 122 -4.31 22.17 5.64
CA ALA A 122 -5.73 22.47 5.43
C ALA A 122 -6.65 21.30 5.80
N LEU A 123 -6.19 20.07 5.64
CA LEU A 123 -6.95 18.83 5.78
C LEU A 123 -6.19 17.82 6.70
N PRO A 124 -5.91 18.17 7.96
CA PRO A 124 -5.02 17.38 8.83
C PRO A 124 -5.54 15.96 9.12
N ASP A 125 -6.84 15.74 9.08
CA ASP A 125 -7.44 14.42 9.29
C ASP A 125 -7.19 13.48 8.12
N ALA A 126 -7.16 14.02 6.90
CA ALA A 126 -6.91 13.27 5.67
C ALA A 126 -5.41 13.16 5.33
N PHE A 127 -4.59 14.08 5.83
CA PHE A 127 -3.14 14.15 5.58
C PHE A 127 -2.39 14.19 6.90
N ARG A 128 -1.94 13.03 7.37
CA ARG A 128 -1.28 12.83 8.67
C ARG A 128 0.19 12.44 8.50
N GLY A 129 1.07 12.88 9.40
CA GLY A 129 2.49 12.54 9.41
C GLY A 129 3.41 13.71 9.10
N ASP A 130 4.68 13.43 8.83
CA ASP A 130 5.74 14.46 8.73
C ASP A 130 5.96 14.97 7.28
N PHE A 131 5.58 14.19 6.29
CA PHE A 131 5.74 14.51 4.86
C PHE A 131 7.16 15.00 4.51
N GLN A 132 8.17 14.22 4.88
CA GLN A 132 9.59 14.52 4.60
C GLN A 132 10.10 13.91 3.29
N GLY A 133 9.23 13.16 2.61
CA GLY A 133 9.53 12.43 1.38
C GLY A 133 9.73 10.93 1.60
N ALA A 134 9.04 10.14 0.79
CA ALA A 134 8.99 8.70 0.92
C ALA A 134 9.96 7.99 -0.04
N ALA A 135 10.62 6.93 0.43
CA ALA A 135 11.42 6.03 -0.39
C ALA A 135 10.56 4.98 -1.11
N SER A 136 9.41 4.66 -0.53
CA SER A 136 8.42 3.75 -1.10
C SER A 136 7.00 4.13 -0.66
N VAL A 137 6.00 3.60 -1.36
CA VAL A 137 4.59 3.90 -1.13
C VAL A 137 3.79 2.61 -1.00
N VAL A 138 3.00 2.50 0.06
CA VAL A 138 1.90 1.54 0.17
C VAL A 138 0.64 2.21 -0.37
N PHE A 139 0.01 1.61 -1.36
CA PHE A 139 -1.22 2.10 -1.95
C PHE A 139 -2.38 1.15 -1.62
N TYR A 140 -3.37 1.67 -0.93
CA TYR A 140 -4.61 0.96 -0.63
C TYR A 140 -5.75 1.54 -1.46
N ARG A 141 -6.39 0.70 -2.26
CA ARG A 141 -7.60 1.04 -3.00
C ARG A 141 -8.80 0.35 -2.37
N SER A 142 -9.71 1.11 -1.80
CA SER A 142 -10.96 0.58 -1.30
C SER A 142 -11.76 -0.05 -2.45
N PRO A 143 -12.37 -1.23 -2.27
CA PRO A 143 -13.28 -1.78 -3.28
C PRO A 143 -14.37 -0.77 -3.63
N PRO A 144 -14.73 -0.64 -4.91
CA PRO A 144 -15.80 0.26 -5.31
C PRO A 144 -17.13 -0.17 -4.67
N PRO A 145 -18.01 0.78 -4.33
CA PRO A 145 -19.31 0.43 -3.78
C PRO A 145 -20.19 -0.31 -4.82
N ASP A 146 -21.02 -1.23 -4.35
CA ASP A 146 -21.91 -2.04 -5.21
C ASP A 146 -22.84 -1.18 -6.09
N LYS A 147 -23.23 -0.02 -5.57
CA LYS A 147 -24.08 0.95 -6.27
C LYS A 147 -23.43 2.32 -6.20
N GLU A 148 -22.99 2.79 -7.34
CA GLU A 148 -22.36 4.10 -7.49
C GLU A 148 -23.01 4.82 -8.69
N ASP A 149 -23.22 6.12 -8.56
CA ASP A 149 -23.65 6.95 -9.68
C ASP A 149 -22.59 6.91 -10.80
N PRO A 150 -22.99 6.75 -12.08
CA PRO A 150 -22.01 6.62 -13.17
C PRO A 150 -21.05 7.80 -13.30
N LYS A 151 -21.48 9.04 -12.97
CA LYS A 151 -20.61 10.21 -13.00
C LYS A 151 -19.63 10.21 -11.83
N GLN A 152 -20.10 9.84 -10.63
CA GLN A 152 -19.24 9.71 -9.46
C GLN A 152 -18.17 8.62 -9.68
N LYS A 153 -18.57 7.49 -10.23
CA LYS A 153 -17.65 6.42 -10.64
C LYS A 153 -16.57 6.94 -11.60
N GLN A 154 -16.98 7.66 -12.64
CA GLN A 154 -16.05 8.21 -13.64
C GLN A 154 -15.03 9.18 -13.02
N LEU A 155 -15.46 10.03 -12.10
CA LEU A 155 -14.58 10.99 -11.41
C LEU A 155 -13.61 10.26 -10.46
N ARG A 156 -14.11 9.29 -9.68
CA ARG A 156 -13.30 8.48 -8.79
C ARG A 156 -12.23 7.71 -9.56
N GLU A 157 -12.60 7.00 -10.61
CA GLU A 157 -11.66 6.24 -11.45
C GLU A 157 -10.62 7.16 -12.10
N ALA A 158 -11.04 8.30 -12.63
CA ALA A 158 -10.12 9.27 -13.21
C ALA A 158 -9.11 9.80 -12.19
N PHE A 159 -9.55 10.10 -10.97
CA PHE A 159 -8.65 10.51 -9.90
C PHE A 159 -7.67 9.41 -9.51
N GLU A 160 -8.15 8.19 -9.29
CA GLU A 160 -7.34 7.02 -8.91
C GLU A 160 -6.27 6.71 -9.96
N GLU A 161 -6.64 6.70 -11.25
CA GLU A 161 -5.70 6.53 -12.37
C GLU A 161 -4.64 7.63 -12.39
N GLY A 162 -5.07 8.88 -12.19
CA GLY A 162 -4.18 10.03 -12.10
C GLY A 162 -3.22 9.90 -10.93
N LEU A 163 -3.73 9.59 -9.75
CA LEU A 163 -2.95 9.40 -8.52
C LEU A 163 -1.89 8.31 -8.70
N ALA A 164 -2.30 7.14 -9.20
CA ALA A 164 -1.40 6.02 -9.50
C ALA A 164 -0.29 6.41 -10.48
N ALA A 165 -0.64 7.10 -11.57
CA ALA A 165 0.33 7.60 -12.55
C ALA A 165 1.28 8.65 -11.94
N GLY A 166 0.78 9.46 -11.02
CA GLY A 166 1.57 10.44 -10.27
C GLY A 166 2.61 9.78 -9.38
N LEU A 167 2.19 8.81 -8.56
CA LEU A 167 3.06 8.00 -7.70
C LEU A 167 4.12 7.26 -8.52
N GLY A 168 3.73 6.56 -9.57
CA GLY A 168 4.65 5.82 -10.45
C GLY A 168 5.68 6.72 -11.15
N SER A 169 5.31 7.97 -11.48
CA SER A 169 6.22 8.93 -12.14
C SER A 169 7.28 9.52 -11.18
N ALA A 170 7.13 9.34 -9.89
CA ALA A 170 8.09 9.81 -8.90
C ALA A 170 9.31 8.87 -8.75
N GLY A 171 9.29 7.71 -9.39
CA GLY A 171 10.42 6.79 -9.43
C GLY A 171 10.63 5.98 -8.14
N VAL A 172 9.65 5.96 -7.25
CA VAL A 172 9.67 5.16 -6.02
C VAL A 172 8.89 3.87 -6.18
N GLN A 173 9.24 2.85 -5.40
CA GLN A 173 8.48 1.60 -5.35
C GLN A 173 7.08 1.88 -4.80
N THR A 174 6.05 1.56 -5.58
CA THR A 174 4.65 1.63 -5.14
C THR A 174 4.09 0.22 -5.08
N VAL A 175 3.50 -0.12 -3.94
CA VAL A 175 2.97 -1.46 -3.63
C VAL A 175 1.48 -1.35 -3.33
N GLY A 176 0.65 -1.95 -4.18
CA GLY A 176 -0.77 -2.10 -3.92
C GLY A 176 -1.01 -3.15 -2.83
N VAL A 177 -1.87 -2.86 -1.87
CA VAL A 177 -2.22 -3.82 -0.81
C VAL A 177 -3.72 -4.00 -0.70
N GLU A 178 -4.13 -5.22 -0.32
CA GLU A 178 -5.52 -5.53 0.02
C GLU A 178 -5.60 -6.58 1.13
N GLU A 179 -6.77 -6.70 1.76
CA GLU A 179 -7.07 -7.74 2.74
C GLU A 179 -7.44 -9.05 2.05
N GLN A 180 -7.33 -10.15 2.79
CA GLN A 180 -7.78 -11.46 2.32
C GLN A 180 -9.24 -11.44 1.86
N GLY A 181 -10.09 -10.75 2.61
CA GLY A 181 -11.53 -10.65 2.37
C GLY A 181 -11.94 -9.64 1.29
N THR A 182 -11.00 -8.94 0.65
CA THR A 182 -11.32 -7.93 -0.37
C THR A 182 -11.98 -8.56 -1.59
N ASP A 183 -13.23 -8.13 -1.88
CA ASP A 183 -14.01 -8.54 -3.03
C ASP A 183 -14.77 -7.33 -3.62
N PRO A 184 -14.61 -7.02 -4.92
CA PRO A 184 -13.69 -7.65 -5.86
C PRO A 184 -12.20 -7.33 -5.54
N SER A 185 -11.32 -8.30 -5.83
CA SER A 185 -9.88 -8.12 -5.67
C SER A 185 -9.35 -6.96 -6.51
N GLN A 186 -8.44 -6.17 -5.91
CA GLN A 186 -7.82 -5.00 -6.54
C GLN A 186 -6.48 -5.31 -7.22
N VAL A 187 -5.97 -6.54 -7.09
CA VAL A 187 -4.67 -6.99 -7.65
C VAL A 187 -4.59 -6.77 -9.16
N GLY A 188 -5.70 -7.01 -9.88
CA GLY A 188 -5.78 -6.72 -11.33
C GLY A 188 -5.53 -5.24 -11.63
N TRP A 189 -6.23 -4.37 -10.91
CA TRP A 189 -6.11 -2.93 -11.06
C TRP A 189 -4.68 -2.43 -10.75
N TYR A 190 -4.05 -2.95 -9.69
CA TYR A 190 -2.66 -2.62 -9.38
C TYR A 190 -1.70 -3.02 -10.50
N GLY A 191 -1.89 -4.22 -11.08
CA GLY A 191 -1.11 -4.70 -12.21
C GLY A 191 -1.23 -3.82 -13.46
N ASP A 192 -2.44 -3.38 -13.79
CA ASP A 192 -2.71 -2.47 -14.92
C ASP A 192 -1.99 -1.12 -14.75
N HIS A 193 -1.75 -0.71 -13.50
CA HIS A 193 -1.02 0.51 -13.15
C HIS A 193 0.47 0.28 -12.84
N LYS A 194 1.01 -0.91 -13.19
CA LYS A 194 2.43 -1.29 -13.05
C LYS A 194 2.92 -1.26 -11.60
N MET A 195 2.04 -1.49 -10.66
CA MET A 195 2.38 -1.65 -9.26
C MET A 195 2.63 -3.13 -8.97
N SER A 196 3.60 -3.41 -8.11
CA SER A 196 3.64 -4.68 -7.40
C SER A 196 2.48 -4.73 -6.41
N SER A 197 2.03 -5.92 -6.03
CA SER A 197 0.92 -6.02 -5.08
C SER A 197 1.10 -7.14 -4.07
N VAL A 198 0.47 -6.93 -2.92
CA VAL A 198 0.35 -7.92 -1.86
C VAL A 198 -1.11 -8.03 -1.48
N ASP A 199 -1.70 -9.18 -1.73
CA ASP A 199 -3.00 -9.52 -1.17
C ASP A 199 -2.85 -10.03 0.26
N SER A 200 -3.93 -10.05 1.01
CA SER A 200 -3.94 -10.62 2.37
C SER A 200 -2.89 -10.00 3.31
N VAL A 201 -2.70 -8.66 3.24
CA VAL A 201 -1.76 -7.94 4.12
C VAL A 201 -2.15 -8.03 5.60
N ASP A 202 -3.39 -8.40 5.89
CA ASP A 202 -3.94 -8.76 7.20
C ASP A 202 -3.41 -10.09 7.76
N LEU A 203 -2.76 -10.91 6.93
CA LEU A 203 -2.14 -12.17 7.34
C LEU A 203 -0.60 -12.06 7.49
N PRO A 204 0.01 -12.88 8.35
CA PRO A 204 1.45 -12.86 8.58
C PRO A 204 2.30 -13.03 7.31
N GLY A 205 1.87 -13.91 6.40
CA GLY A 205 2.53 -14.12 5.11
C GLY A 205 2.48 -12.88 4.21
N GLY A 206 1.33 -12.20 4.16
CA GLY A 206 1.18 -10.95 3.41
C GLY A 206 2.07 -9.83 3.97
N ARG A 207 2.15 -9.70 5.30
CA ARG A 207 3.05 -8.72 5.93
C ARG A 207 4.52 -8.99 5.61
N LEU A 208 4.91 -10.26 5.60
CA LEU A 208 6.26 -10.66 5.20
C LEU A 208 6.54 -10.28 3.73
N ALA A 209 5.61 -10.59 2.83
CA ALA A 209 5.71 -10.20 1.42
C ALA A 209 5.83 -8.69 1.26
N LEU A 210 5.01 -7.90 1.99
CA LEU A 210 5.00 -6.44 1.93
C LEU A 210 6.38 -5.84 2.19
N VAL A 211 7.08 -6.29 3.24
CA VAL A 211 8.40 -5.77 3.58
C VAL A 211 9.41 -5.95 2.44
N PHE A 212 9.44 -7.12 1.83
CA PHE A 212 10.38 -7.38 0.71
C PHE A 212 9.99 -6.65 -0.57
N VAL A 213 8.68 -6.52 -0.83
CA VAL A 213 8.21 -5.75 -1.99
C VAL A 213 8.51 -4.25 -1.81
N LEU A 214 8.36 -3.70 -0.61
CA LEU A 214 8.79 -2.32 -0.30
C LEU A 214 10.29 -2.13 -0.48
N ASN A 215 11.08 -3.17 -0.23
CA ASN A 215 12.53 -3.17 -0.43
C ASN A 215 12.97 -3.39 -1.90
N GLY A 216 12.02 -3.46 -2.84
CA GLY A 216 12.32 -3.46 -4.29
C GLY A 216 11.97 -4.75 -5.04
N GLU A 217 11.53 -5.81 -4.36
CA GLU A 217 11.02 -7.01 -5.04
C GLU A 217 9.78 -6.67 -5.85
N LYS A 218 9.63 -7.31 -7.00
CA LYS A 218 8.54 -7.05 -7.94
C LYS A 218 7.71 -8.29 -8.19
N GLY A 219 6.39 -8.13 -8.25
CA GLY A 219 5.44 -9.20 -8.53
C GLY A 219 4.12 -8.99 -7.79
N LYS A 220 3.26 -10.00 -7.90
CA LYS A 220 1.98 -10.09 -7.20
C LYS A 220 2.10 -11.22 -6.19
N TYR A 221 2.03 -10.89 -4.91
CA TYR A 221 2.28 -11.85 -3.84
C TYR A 221 1.05 -11.99 -2.93
N GLY A 222 0.86 -13.20 -2.42
CA GLY A 222 -0.23 -13.52 -1.51
C GLY A 222 -0.84 -14.89 -1.73
N ILE A 223 -2.09 -15.07 -1.28
CA ILE A 223 -2.77 -16.37 -1.27
C ILE A 223 -3.97 -16.46 -2.23
N LYS A 224 -4.35 -15.36 -2.86
CA LYS A 224 -5.45 -15.36 -3.85
C LYS A 224 -4.97 -15.91 -5.20
N ASP A 225 -5.89 -16.41 -6.01
CA ASP A 225 -5.59 -16.94 -7.35
C ASP A 225 -4.99 -15.88 -8.29
N THR A 226 -5.07 -14.60 -7.92
CA THR A 226 -4.48 -13.47 -8.66
C THR A 226 -3.00 -13.24 -8.34
N ALA A 227 -2.45 -13.91 -7.33
CA ALA A 227 -1.04 -13.82 -6.96
C ALA A 227 -0.16 -14.72 -7.86
N ASP A 228 1.04 -14.27 -8.19
CA ASP A 228 2.04 -15.05 -8.93
C ASP A 228 2.75 -16.06 -8.02
N ALA A 229 2.91 -15.72 -6.73
CA ALA A 229 3.52 -16.57 -5.70
C ALA A 229 3.09 -16.14 -4.29
N PRO A 230 3.15 -17.04 -3.30
CA PRO A 230 2.82 -16.67 -1.92
C PRO A 230 3.76 -15.63 -1.31
N LEU A 231 5.05 -15.73 -1.63
CA LEU A 231 6.10 -14.85 -1.10
C LEU A 231 7.14 -14.50 -2.18
N PRO A 232 7.81 -13.36 -2.07
CA PRO A 232 9.01 -13.07 -2.86
C PRO A 232 10.12 -14.11 -2.59
N LYS A 233 11.06 -14.21 -3.50
CA LYS A 233 12.29 -14.96 -3.23
C LYS A 233 13.06 -14.22 -2.15
N LEU A 234 13.08 -14.80 -0.96
CA LEU A 234 13.84 -14.22 0.14
C LEU A 234 15.34 -14.23 -0.22
N PRO A 235 16.09 -13.16 0.01
CA PRO A 235 17.52 -13.18 -0.14
C PRO A 235 18.07 -14.21 0.85
N ILE A 236 18.50 -15.36 0.35
CA ILE A 236 19.26 -16.32 1.18
C ILE A 236 20.52 -15.56 1.54
N GLY A 237 20.66 -15.18 2.82
CA GLY A 237 21.84 -14.50 3.30
C GLY A 237 23.06 -15.22 2.77
N SER A 238 23.90 -14.52 2.03
CA SER A 238 25.26 -14.98 1.75
C SER A 238 25.94 -15.08 3.11
N GLY A 239 25.83 -16.25 3.73
CA GLY A 239 26.56 -16.54 4.96
C GLY A 239 28.00 -16.13 4.70
N THR A 240 28.47 -15.12 5.38
CA THR A 240 29.89 -14.84 5.51
C THR A 240 30.50 -16.15 5.96
N ALA A 241 31.20 -16.80 5.05
CA ALA A 241 32.02 -17.97 5.36
C ALA A 241 32.87 -17.57 6.58
N VAL A 242 32.55 -18.17 7.71
CA VAL A 242 33.38 -18.05 8.91
C VAL A 242 34.77 -18.44 8.47
N GLY A 243 35.68 -17.47 8.43
CA GLY A 243 37.04 -17.65 8.02
C GLY A 243 37.62 -18.85 8.73
N SER A 244 38.12 -19.76 7.95
CA SER A 244 39.00 -20.86 8.37
C SER A 244 40.03 -20.29 9.34
N LEU A 245 39.91 -20.62 10.61
CA LEU A 245 40.98 -20.52 11.57
C LEU A 245 42.03 -21.57 11.15
N GLY A 246 42.98 -21.12 10.31
CA GLY A 246 44.20 -21.86 10.03
C GLY A 246 45.03 -21.89 11.29
N GLY A 247 45.34 -23.13 11.72
CA GLY A 247 46.33 -23.39 12.77
C GLY A 247 47.75 -23.16 12.31
#